data_63c2fe6f8c6ba69d5b8550bfe4463341
#
_entry.id   63c2fe6f8c6ba69d5b8550bfe4463341
#
_cell.length_a   1.000
_cell.length_b   1.000
_cell.length_c   1.000
_cell.angle_alpha   90.00
_cell.angle_beta   90.00
_cell.angle_gamma   90.00
#
_symmetry.space_group_name_H-M   'P 1'
#
loop_
_entity.id
_entity.type
_entity.pdbx_description
1 polymer ?
#
loop_
_entity_poly.entity_id
_entity_poly.type
_entity_poly.pdbx_seq_one_letter_code
_entity_poly.pdbx_strand_id
1 'polypeptide(L)'
;MGTSTDSLSIIKLNNQYYLYYTGRNLPAYKIGLAVSQDGINFTKYSGNPVLINDQSWELSGVGEGTIQNENGILKMYYMNSLETGFGIATSTNGINWTKSNLNPFFTTSSTYNNWAGDHVSYPSVVKVNNEVRLYYCGDGPSTYEHRIGMVRKLSN
;
A
#
# COMPACT_ATOMS: atom_id res chain seq x y z
N MET A 1 -16.74 10.76 -3.22
CA MET A 1 -15.92 9.64 -2.73
C MET A 1 -16.65 8.35 -3.00
N GLY A 2 -15.96 7.31 -3.44
CA GLY A 2 -16.54 6.10 -4.01
C GLY A 2 -17.57 5.36 -3.16
N THR A 3 -18.30 4.50 -3.83
CA THR A 3 -19.41 3.73 -3.29
C THR A 3 -18.99 2.50 -2.48
N SER A 4 -17.70 2.13 -2.52
CA SER A 4 -17.13 1.03 -1.73
C SER A 4 -15.75 1.39 -1.19
N THR A 5 -15.37 0.74 -0.10
CA THR A 5 -14.03 0.84 0.51
C THR A 5 -13.49 -0.55 0.72
N ASP A 6 -12.21 -0.73 0.39
CA ASP A 6 -11.49 -1.98 0.62
C ASP A 6 -10.18 -1.69 1.35
N SER A 7 -9.54 -2.75 1.81
CA SER A 7 -8.19 -2.78 2.38
C SER A 7 -7.88 -1.65 3.34
N LEU A 8 -7.57 -2.01 4.54
CA LEU A 8 -7.35 -1.09 5.65
C LEU A 8 -5.94 -1.25 6.21
N SER A 9 -5.29 -0.12 6.49
CA SER A 9 -4.10 -0.08 7.32
C SER A 9 -4.25 0.97 8.40
N ILE A 10 -3.94 0.61 9.63
CA ILE A 10 -4.07 1.49 10.79
C ILE A 10 -2.73 1.71 11.48
N ILE A 11 -2.48 2.94 11.88
CA ILE A 11 -1.31 3.28 12.70
C ILE A 11 -1.70 4.30 13.77
N LYS A 12 -1.05 4.22 14.92
CA LYS A 12 -1.20 5.21 15.99
C LYS A 12 -0.01 6.19 15.96
N LEU A 13 -0.30 7.47 15.80
CA LEU A 13 0.66 8.57 15.80
C LEU A 13 0.20 9.66 16.76
N ASN A 14 1.11 10.16 17.61
CA ASN A 14 0.82 11.29 18.50
C ASN A 14 -0.52 11.18 19.22
N ASN A 15 -0.80 9.99 19.76
CA ASN A 15 -2.03 9.64 20.47
C ASN A 15 -3.33 9.65 19.63
N GLN A 16 -3.23 9.71 18.30
CA GLN A 16 -4.34 9.64 17.37
C GLN A 16 -4.19 8.42 16.46
N TYR A 17 -5.30 7.79 16.07
CA TYR A 17 -5.35 6.68 15.12
C TYR A 17 -5.60 7.20 13.72
N TYR A 18 -4.79 6.74 12.78
CA TYR A 18 -4.87 7.01 11.34
C TYR A 18 -5.25 5.72 10.65
N LEU A 19 -6.41 5.69 10.03
CA LEU A 19 -6.94 4.57 9.25
C LEU A 19 -6.90 4.93 7.78
N TYR A 20 -6.05 4.27 7.01
CA TYR A 20 -5.98 4.43 5.57
C TYR A 20 -6.84 3.38 4.90
N TYR A 21 -7.56 3.77 3.86
CA TYR A 21 -8.48 2.89 3.14
C TYR A 21 -8.44 3.17 1.64
N THR A 22 -8.68 2.13 0.83
CA THR A 22 -8.88 2.29 -0.61
C THR A 22 -10.31 2.73 -0.87
N GLY A 23 -10.49 3.90 -1.45
CA GLY A 23 -11.78 4.37 -1.95
C GLY A 23 -11.92 4.04 -3.43
N ARG A 24 -12.98 3.31 -3.78
CA ARG A 24 -13.29 2.96 -5.17
C ARG A 24 -14.34 3.92 -5.73
N ASN A 25 -13.97 4.67 -6.76
CA ASN A 25 -14.89 5.44 -7.58
C ASN A 25 -14.53 5.14 -9.03
N LEU A 26 -15.09 4.04 -9.55
CA LEU A 26 -14.72 3.51 -10.86
C LEU A 26 -14.65 4.60 -11.94
N PRO A 27 -13.59 4.61 -12.76
CA PRO A 27 -12.52 3.62 -12.84
C PRO A 27 -11.31 3.86 -11.90
N ALA A 28 -11.34 4.87 -11.03
CA ALA A 28 -10.18 5.30 -10.24
C ALA A 28 -10.22 4.79 -8.80
N TYR A 29 -9.10 4.23 -8.36
CA TYR A 29 -8.84 3.87 -6.97
C TYR A 29 -7.91 4.90 -6.34
N LYS A 30 -8.18 5.31 -5.10
CA LYS A 30 -7.40 6.31 -4.36
C LYS A 30 -7.32 5.92 -2.89
N ILE A 31 -6.23 6.30 -2.21
CA ILE A 31 -6.11 6.06 -0.79
C ILE A 31 -6.65 7.26 -0.02
N GLY A 32 -7.61 6.99 0.85
CA GLY A 32 -8.18 7.95 1.79
C GLY A 32 -7.67 7.73 3.20
N LEU A 33 -7.94 8.71 4.07
CA LEU A 33 -7.62 8.72 5.49
C LEU A 33 -8.88 8.98 6.31
N ALA A 34 -9.03 8.23 7.40
CA ALA A 34 -9.94 8.56 8.50
C ALA A 34 -9.14 8.61 9.80
N VAL A 35 -9.53 9.48 10.71
CA VAL A 35 -8.83 9.71 11.98
C VAL A 35 -9.74 9.44 13.18
N SER A 36 -9.15 8.98 14.28
CA SER A 36 -9.88 8.71 15.52
C SER A 36 -9.00 8.99 16.75
N GLN A 37 -9.61 9.41 17.84
CA GLN A 37 -8.94 9.57 19.13
C GLN A 37 -9.00 8.27 19.97
N ASP A 38 -10.04 7.46 19.78
CA ASP A 38 -10.34 6.27 20.59
C ASP A 38 -10.07 4.94 19.85
N GLY A 39 -9.82 4.99 18.52
CA GLY A 39 -9.64 3.82 17.66
C GLY A 39 -10.95 3.09 17.32
N ILE A 40 -12.10 3.66 17.66
CA ILE A 40 -13.44 3.11 17.45
C ILE A 40 -14.25 4.03 16.54
N ASN A 41 -14.33 5.31 16.91
CA ASN A 41 -15.09 6.32 16.18
C ASN A 41 -14.17 7.06 15.21
N PHE A 42 -14.31 6.78 13.91
CA PHE A 42 -13.48 7.37 12.87
C PHE A 42 -14.22 8.45 12.09
N THR A 43 -13.54 9.56 11.88
CA THR A 43 -14.00 10.66 11.02
C THR A 43 -13.13 10.73 9.77
N LYS A 44 -13.75 10.77 8.59
CA LYS A 44 -13.03 10.94 7.33
C LYS A 44 -12.28 12.28 7.32
N TYR A 45 -11.02 12.23 6.92
CA TYR A 45 -10.23 13.46 6.75
C TYR A 45 -10.82 14.32 5.63
N SER A 46 -10.99 15.61 5.89
CA SER A 46 -11.65 16.54 4.95
C SER A 46 -10.84 16.80 3.67
N GLY A 47 -9.51 16.63 3.74
CA GLY A 47 -8.60 16.79 2.61
C GLY A 47 -8.37 15.51 1.79
N ASN A 48 -9.22 14.48 1.94
CA ASN A 48 -9.12 13.26 1.12
C ASN A 48 -9.31 13.51 -0.39
N PRO A 49 -8.65 12.70 -1.24
CA PRO A 49 -7.74 11.59 -0.94
C PRO A 49 -6.34 12.03 -0.51
N VAL A 50 -5.60 11.18 0.24
CA VAL A 50 -4.21 11.45 0.66
C VAL A 50 -3.18 10.87 -0.30
N LEU A 51 -3.54 9.91 -1.14
CA LEU A 51 -2.71 9.40 -2.23
C LEU A 51 -3.58 9.17 -3.47
N ILE A 52 -3.13 9.72 -4.60
CA ILE A 52 -3.75 9.57 -5.92
C ILE A 52 -2.77 8.92 -6.90
N ASN A 53 -3.24 8.45 -8.05
CA ASN A 53 -2.40 7.98 -9.13
C ASN A 53 -1.87 9.18 -9.94
N ASP A 54 -0.57 9.39 -9.93
CA ASP A 54 0.14 10.45 -10.66
C ASP A 54 1.45 9.98 -11.34
N GLN A 55 1.76 8.68 -11.20
CA GLN A 55 2.85 8.01 -11.91
C GLN A 55 2.26 7.04 -12.95
N SER A 56 2.90 6.92 -14.12
CA SER A 56 2.37 6.14 -15.26
C SER A 56 2.10 4.67 -14.95
N TRP A 57 2.92 4.03 -14.11
CA TRP A 57 2.78 2.62 -13.73
C TRP A 57 1.54 2.35 -12.85
N GLU A 58 0.97 3.39 -12.24
CA GLU A 58 -0.19 3.28 -11.34
C GLU A 58 -1.52 3.13 -12.09
N LEU A 59 -1.49 3.41 -13.39
CA LEU A 59 -2.62 3.24 -14.29
C LEU A 59 -3.87 4.02 -13.83
N SER A 60 -4.99 3.34 -13.62
CA SER A 60 -6.25 3.99 -13.20
C SER A 60 -6.36 4.21 -11.68
N GLY A 61 -5.36 3.82 -10.87
CA GLY A 61 -5.47 4.05 -9.44
C GLY A 61 -4.40 3.41 -8.57
N VAL A 62 -4.48 3.76 -7.30
CA VAL A 62 -3.61 3.26 -6.22
C VAL A 62 -4.46 2.80 -5.04
N GLY A 63 -4.07 1.71 -4.40
CA GLY A 63 -4.79 1.18 -3.25
C GLY A 63 -3.99 0.17 -2.44
N GLU A 64 -4.66 -0.36 -1.42
CA GLU A 64 -4.21 -1.49 -0.60
C GLU A 64 -2.82 -1.28 0.00
N GLY A 65 -2.65 -0.13 0.67
CA GLY A 65 -1.38 0.23 1.30
C GLY A 65 -1.23 -0.34 2.71
N THR A 66 -0.04 -0.84 3.03
CA THR A 66 0.39 -1.08 4.41
C THR A 66 1.38 0.00 4.84
N ILE A 67 1.34 0.37 6.12
CA ILE A 67 2.14 1.47 6.64
C ILE A 67 3.07 1.00 7.75
N GLN A 68 4.33 1.40 7.65
CA GLN A 68 5.35 1.21 8.66
C GLN A 68 5.88 2.56 9.15
N ASN A 69 6.18 2.65 10.44
CA ASN A 69 6.92 3.78 11.01
C ASN A 69 8.38 3.37 11.18
N GLU A 70 9.25 4.01 10.43
CA GLU A 70 10.69 3.80 10.52
C GLU A 70 11.35 5.08 11.05
N ASN A 71 11.62 5.12 12.35
CA ASN A 71 12.29 6.24 13.03
C ASN A 71 11.62 7.61 12.79
N GLY A 72 10.30 7.65 12.85
CA GLY A 72 9.51 8.88 12.66
C GLY A 72 9.14 9.17 11.19
N ILE A 73 9.66 8.42 10.23
CA ILE A 73 9.25 8.49 8.84
C ILE A 73 8.27 7.35 8.55
N LEU A 74 7.08 7.72 8.14
CA LEU A 74 6.09 6.75 7.69
C LEU A 74 6.40 6.31 6.27
N LYS A 75 6.33 5.01 6.02
CA LYS A 75 6.40 4.41 4.69
C LYS A 75 5.11 3.69 4.40
N MET A 76 4.46 4.06 3.32
CA MET A 76 3.32 3.37 2.75
C MET A 76 3.80 2.51 1.59
N TYR A 77 3.49 1.22 1.64
CA TYR A 77 3.68 0.28 0.54
C TYR A 77 2.32 0.04 -0.09
N TYR A 78 2.14 0.42 -1.33
CA TYR A 78 0.86 0.41 -2.02
C TYR A 78 0.97 -0.28 -3.39
N MET A 79 -0.15 -0.67 -3.96
CA MET A 79 -0.20 -1.30 -5.27
C MET A 79 -0.93 -0.44 -6.30
N ASN A 80 -0.72 -0.74 -7.57
CA ASN A 80 -1.50 -0.16 -8.67
C ASN A 80 -2.84 -0.88 -8.86
N SER A 81 -3.72 -0.28 -9.65
CA SER A 81 -5.10 -0.76 -9.86
C SER A 81 -5.21 -2.11 -10.59
N LEU A 82 -4.18 -2.57 -11.27
CA LEU A 82 -4.16 -3.87 -11.95
C LEU A 82 -3.36 -4.93 -11.19
N GLU A 83 -2.92 -4.64 -9.97
CA GLU A 83 -2.20 -5.60 -9.13
C GLU A 83 -0.91 -6.14 -9.76
N THR A 84 -0.23 -5.29 -10.55
CA THR A 84 0.98 -5.69 -11.28
C THR A 84 2.27 -5.16 -10.67
N GLY A 85 2.18 -4.33 -9.63
CA GLY A 85 3.36 -3.78 -8.98
C GLY A 85 3.09 -3.01 -7.70
N PHE A 86 4.15 -2.84 -6.92
CA PHE A 86 4.16 -2.12 -5.66
C PHE A 86 5.02 -0.86 -5.72
N GLY A 87 4.52 0.20 -5.11
CA GLY A 87 5.22 1.46 -4.89
C GLY A 87 5.42 1.78 -3.42
N ILE A 88 6.31 2.73 -3.16
CA ILE A 88 6.58 3.30 -1.85
C ILE A 88 6.27 4.79 -1.88
N ALA A 89 5.57 5.27 -0.87
CA ALA A 89 5.45 6.68 -0.54
C ALA A 89 5.88 6.92 0.92
N THR A 90 6.44 8.10 1.20
CA THR A 90 6.91 8.48 2.53
C THR A 90 6.18 9.72 3.04
N SER A 91 6.02 9.82 4.36
CA SER A 91 5.41 10.96 5.03
C SER A 91 5.99 11.15 6.43
N THR A 92 6.05 12.40 6.89
CA THR A 92 6.41 12.74 8.27
C THR A 92 5.18 13.03 9.14
N ASN A 93 4.02 13.23 8.53
CA ASN A 93 2.79 13.61 9.24
C ASN A 93 1.58 12.68 8.97
N GLY A 94 1.73 11.68 8.08
CA GLY A 94 0.67 10.76 7.71
C GLY A 94 -0.42 11.33 6.80
N ILE A 95 -0.28 12.57 6.35
CA ILE A 95 -1.25 13.27 5.51
C ILE A 95 -0.65 13.56 4.13
N ASN A 96 0.52 14.19 4.12
CA ASN A 96 1.22 14.57 2.91
C ASN A 96 2.23 13.47 2.56
N TRP A 97 2.04 12.82 1.40
CA TRP A 97 2.85 11.70 0.96
C TRP A 97 3.68 12.07 -0.24
N THR A 98 4.96 11.68 -0.20
CA THR A 98 5.89 11.81 -1.34
C THR A 98 6.21 10.43 -1.87
N LYS A 99 5.89 10.18 -3.13
CA LYS A 99 6.19 8.92 -3.81
C LYS A 99 7.67 8.84 -4.19
N SER A 100 8.20 7.62 -4.13
CA SER A 100 9.54 7.34 -4.63
C SER A 100 9.61 7.51 -6.15
N ASN A 101 10.69 8.11 -6.65
CA ASN A 101 11.00 8.15 -8.08
C ASN A 101 11.51 6.81 -8.64
N LEU A 102 11.76 5.83 -7.77
CA LEU A 102 12.17 4.47 -8.12
C LEU A 102 10.97 3.50 -8.19
N ASN A 103 9.74 4.00 -8.10
CA ASN A 103 8.55 3.18 -8.26
C ASN A 103 8.34 2.76 -9.73
N PRO A 104 7.76 1.57 -10.00
CA PRO A 104 7.48 0.54 -9.01
C PRO A 104 8.76 -0.14 -8.54
N PHE A 105 8.89 -0.41 -7.23
CA PHE A 105 10.08 -1.08 -6.68
C PHE A 105 10.01 -2.60 -6.79
N PHE A 106 8.82 -3.15 -7.03
CA PHE A 106 8.54 -4.57 -7.20
C PHE A 106 7.38 -4.75 -8.18
N THR A 107 7.48 -5.73 -9.06
CA THR A 107 6.45 -6.03 -10.07
C THR A 107 6.25 -7.53 -10.22
N THR A 108 5.26 -7.96 -10.98
CA THR A 108 5.05 -9.37 -11.34
C THR A 108 6.32 -10.01 -11.92
N SER A 109 7.07 -9.30 -12.77
CA SER A 109 8.33 -9.78 -13.35
C SER A 109 9.49 -9.88 -12.35
N SER A 110 9.36 -9.33 -11.15
CA SER A 110 10.35 -9.44 -10.07
C SER A 110 10.27 -10.78 -9.33
N THR A 111 9.23 -11.57 -9.56
CA THR A 111 9.03 -12.85 -8.88
C THR A 111 9.91 -13.95 -9.48
N TYR A 112 10.46 -14.81 -8.60
CA TYR A 112 11.35 -15.87 -9.04
C TYR A 112 10.63 -16.82 -10.03
N ASN A 113 11.25 -17.07 -11.19
CA ASN A 113 10.66 -17.83 -12.30
C ASN A 113 9.26 -17.33 -12.74
N ASN A 114 8.98 -16.04 -12.52
CA ASN A 114 7.71 -15.40 -12.90
C ASN A 114 6.46 -16.15 -12.38
N TRP A 115 6.56 -16.74 -11.18
CA TRP A 115 5.47 -17.55 -10.62
C TRP A 115 4.21 -16.74 -10.33
N ALA A 116 4.34 -15.45 -10.08
CA ALA A 116 3.25 -14.48 -9.91
C ALA A 116 3.19 -13.53 -11.12
N GLY A 117 3.20 -14.10 -12.32
CA GLY A 117 3.29 -13.35 -13.58
C GLY A 117 2.05 -12.53 -13.90
N ASP A 118 0.88 -12.88 -13.36
CA ASP A 118 -0.36 -12.15 -13.61
C ASP A 118 -0.58 -11.05 -12.56
N HIS A 119 -0.56 -11.40 -11.27
CA HIS A 119 -0.83 -10.43 -10.22
C HIS A 119 0.12 -10.55 -9.03
N VAL A 120 0.38 -9.39 -8.40
CA VAL A 120 0.99 -9.23 -7.08
C VAL A 120 0.14 -8.24 -6.29
N SER A 121 -0.42 -8.65 -5.16
CA SER A 121 -1.42 -7.87 -4.42
C SER A 121 -1.24 -7.97 -2.90
N TYR A 122 -1.95 -7.15 -2.17
CA TYR A 122 -2.04 -7.14 -0.70
C TYR A 122 -0.66 -7.07 -0.01
N PRO A 123 0.16 -6.04 -0.28
CA PRO A 123 1.46 -5.93 0.35
C PRO A 123 1.32 -5.77 1.86
N SER A 124 1.99 -6.64 2.62
CA SER A 124 2.07 -6.60 4.07
C SER A 124 3.54 -6.58 4.49
N VAL A 125 3.93 -5.58 5.26
CA VAL A 125 5.33 -5.36 5.63
C VAL A 125 5.54 -5.51 7.12
N VAL A 126 6.60 -6.18 7.50
CA VAL A 126 7.06 -6.31 8.88
C VAL A 126 8.57 -6.08 8.95
N LYS A 127 9.02 -5.41 10.00
CA LYS A 127 10.44 -5.30 10.33
C LYS A 127 10.81 -6.38 11.35
N VAL A 128 11.80 -7.20 11.01
CA VAL A 128 12.33 -8.26 11.86
C VAL A 128 13.84 -8.04 12.01
N ASN A 129 14.27 -7.56 13.17
CA ASN A 129 15.66 -7.13 13.41
C ASN A 129 16.07 -6.05 12.38
N ASN A 130 17.10 -6.35 11.59
CA ASN A 130 17.60 -5.48 10.53
C ASN A 130 17.08 -5.85 9.14
N GLU A 131 16.00 -6.62 9.06
CA GLU A 131 15.35 -6.94 7.79
C GLU A 131 13.97 -6.29 7.69
N VAL A 132 13.67 -5.76 6.52
CA VAL A 132 12.30 -5.45 6.10
C VAL A 132 11.83 -6.60 5.23
N ARG A 133 10.74 -7.25 5.64
CA ARG A 133 10.10 -8.34 4.90
C ARG A 133 8.76 -7.86 4.37
N LEU A 134 8.55 -7.99 3.07
CA LEU A 134 7.29 -7.73 2.41
C LEU A 134 6.70 -9.07 1.98
N TYR A 135 5.53 -9.38 2.49
CA TYR A 135 4.69 -10.50 2.09
C TYR A 135 3.62 -10.01 1.12
N TYR A 136 3.24 -10.83 0.18
CA TYR A 136 2.22 -10.49 -0.83
C TYR A 136 1.49 -11.73 -1.31
N CYS A 137 0.28 -11.55 -1.82
CA CYS A 137 -0.40 -12.55 -2.61
C CYS A 137 0.05 -12.45 -4.06
N GLY A 138 0.13 -13.56 -4.75
CA GLY A 138 0.42 -13.58 -6.16
C GLY A 138 -0.21 -14.79 -6.85
N ASP A 139 -0.46 -14.67 -8.14
CA ASP A 139 -0.91 -15.74 -9.01
C ASP A 139 -0.25 -15.63 -10.39
N GLY A 140 -0.24 -16.70 -11.11
CA GLY A 140 0.43 -16.79 -12.40
C GLY A 140 -0.46 -17.44 -13.47
N PRO A 141 -0.03 -17.36 -14.74
CA PRO A 141 -0.84 -17.66 -15.92
C PRO A 141 -1.33 -19.11 -16.05
N SER A 142 -0.87 -19.98 -15.17
CA SER A 142 -1.21 -21.42 -15.25
C SER A 142 -2.08 -21.91 -14.12
N THR A 143 -2.34 -21.08 -13.10
CA THR A 143 -3.08 -21.51 -11.91
C THR A 143 -3.89 -20.35 -11.37
N TYR A 144 -5.19 -20.56 -11.18
CA TYR A 144 -6.05 -19.66 -10.38
C TYR A 144 -5.75 -19.79 -8.88
N GLU A 145 -4.57 -20.29 -8.51
CA GLU A 145 -4.18 -20.49 -7.13
C GLU A 145 -3.41 -19.27 -6.62
N HIS A 146 -4.02 -18.55 -5.71
CA HIS A 146 -3.31 -17.53 -4.96
C HIS A 146 -2.27 -18.16 -4.04
N ARG A 147 -1.05 -17.65 -4.09
CA ARG A 147 0.08 -18.09 -3.26
C ARG A 147 0.65 -16.90 -2.50
N ILE A 148 1.34 -17.18 -1.41
CA ILE A 148 2.03 -16.15 -0.63
C ILE A 148 3.50 -16.11 -1.07
N GLY A 149 3.93 -14.93 -1.50
CA GLY A 149 5.33 -14.61 -1.75
C GLY A 149 5.93 -13.76 -0.63
N MET A 150 7.25 -13.77 -0.56
CA MET A 150 8.00 -12.94 0.35
C MET A 150 9.26 -12.40 -0.34
N VAL A 151 9.50 -11.11 -0.19
CA VAL A 151 10.77 -10.46 -0.54
C VAL A 151 11.33 -9.76 0.69
N ARG A 152 12.64 -9.76 0.83
CA ARG A 152 13.34 -9.15 1.96
C ARG A 152 14.43 -8.21 1.51
N LYS A 153 14.65 -7.17 2.31
CA LYS A 153 15.77 -6.25 2.17
C LYS A 153 16.41 -6.04 3.54
N LEU A 154 17.74 -6.11 3.60
CA LEU A 154 18.48 -5.67 4.79
C LEU A 154 18.28 -4.15 4.92
N SER A 155 17.90 -3.70 6.10
CA SER A 155 17.96 -2.28 6.45
C SER A 155 19.42 -1.93 6.76
N ASN A 156 19.98 -1.01 5.99
CA ASN A 156 21.29 -0.44 6.25
C ASN A 156 21.29 0.33 7.57
#